data_0e2fad6a53f86a79de2f9cf2e6407400
#
_entry.id   0e2fad6a53f86a79de2f9cf2e6407400
#
_cell.length_a   1.000
_cell.length_b   1.000
_cell.length_c   1.000
_cell.angle_alpha   90.00
_cell.angle_beta   90.00
_cell.angle_gamma   90.00
#
_symmetry.space_group_name_H-M   'P 1'
#
loop_
_entity.id
_entity.type
_entity.pdbx_description
1 polymer ?
#
loop_
_entity_poly.entity_id
_entity_poly.type
_entity_poly.pdbx_seq_one_letter_code
_entity_poly.pdbx_strand_id
1 'polypeptide(L)'
;EIQKMDYMQEIPIVFLTADSERETEIKIFKAGAMDYIQKPFLAEVVLQRIGRLLELYHLQKFLQQEVDRKTQELNESNRRIKRLSTQVMMSLASAIDAKDAYTKGHSVRVAEYSCELARRMGKNSQEIEDIYYIGLLHDIGKIGIPTAIINKPGKLTEEEYAVIKSHPTIGAEILGNISELPDISIGAHWHHERYDGQGY
;
A
#
# COMPACT_ATOMS: atom_id res chain seq x y z
N GLU A 1 37.39 18.70 -4.37
CA GLU A 1 36.73 19.82 -5.07
C GLU A 1 35.92 19.33 -6.29
N ILE A 2 36.46 18.43 -7.13
CA ILE A 2 35.78 17.90 -8.33
C ILE A 2 34.45 17.21 -8.00
N GLN A 3 34.42 16.40 -6.94
CA GLN A 3 33.19 15.70 -6.49
C GLN A 3 32.09 16.62 -5.93
N LYS A 4 32.38 17.89 -5.67
CA LYS A 4 31.39 18.88 -5.23
C LYS A 4 30.61 19.51 -6.39
N MET A 5 30.97 19.19 -7.62
CA MET A 5 30.26 19.64 -8.82
C MET A 5 29.18 18.61 -9.16
N ASP A 6 27.91 18.96 -9.12
CA ASP A 6 26.76 18.03 -9.28
C ASP A 6 26.88 17.14 -10.53
N TYR A 7 27.37 17.66 -11.65
CA TYR A 7 27.56 16.91 -12.89
C TYR A 7 28.73 15.93 -12.87
N MET A 8 29.66 16.03 -11.89
CA MET A 8 30.82 15.16 -11.73
C MET A 8 30.64 14.02 -10.75
N GLN A 9 29.56 14.02 -9.98
CA GLN A 9 29.32 12.99 -8.95
C GLN A 9 29.12 11.59 -9.54
N GLU A 10 28.66 11.52 -10.78
CA GLU A 10 28.39 10.25 -11.48
C GLU A 10 29.56 9.79 -12.37
N ILE A 11 30.64 10.59 -12.53
CA ILE A 11 31.73 10.24 -13.40
C ILE A 11 32.79 9.44 -12.65
N PRO A 12 33.21 8.26 -13.15
CA PRO A 12 34.27 7.48 -12.52
C PRO A 12 35.61 8.23 -12.58
N ILE A 13 36.25 8.40 -11.41
CA ILE A 13 37.52 9.09 -11.26
C ILE A 13 38.61 8.06 -11.05
N VAL A 14 39.66 8.12 -11.87
CA VAL A 14 40.86 7.29 -11.76
C VAL A 14 42.08 8.20 -11.53
N PHE A 15 42.85 7.94 -10.50
CA PHE A 15 44.06 8.68 -10.17
C PHE A 15 45.29 8.07 -10.86
N LEU A 16 46.18 8.92 -11.40
CA LEU A 16 47.50 8.52 -11.87
C LEU A 16 48.54 9.02 -10.84
N THR A 17 49.22 8.12 -10.13
CA THR A 17 50.17 8.48 -9.09
C THR A 17 51.57 7.92 -9.38
N ALA A 18 52.63 8.64 -8.98
CA ALA A 18 53.97 8.12 -8.92
C ALA A 18 54.37 7.60 -7.55
N ASP A 19 53.49 7.81 -6.55
CA ASP A 19 53.73 7.41 -5.18
C ASP A 19 53.29 5.95 -4.97
N SER A 20 54.13 5.16 -4.32
CA SER A 20 53.88 3.73 -4.02
C SER A 20 53.60 3.49 -2.55
N GLU A 21 53.38 4.55 -1.77
CA GLU A 21 53.07 4.38 -0.34
C GLU A 21 51.63 3.89 -0.11
N ARG A 22 51.51 2.92 0.75
CA ARG A 22 50.18 2.33 1.08
C ARG A 22 49.20 3.34 1.69
N GLU A 23 49.71 4.39 2.32
CA GLU A 23 48.88 5.48 2.84
C GLU A 23 48.25 6.32 1.72
N THR A 24 48.96 6.49 0.61
CA THR A 24 48.47 7.22 -0.57
C THR A 24 47.33 6.49 -1.24
N GLU A 25 47.38 5.15 -1.37
CA GLU A 25 46.26 4.33 -1.86
C GLU A 25 44.99 4.59 -1.04
N ILE A 26 45.12 4.50 0.30
CA ILE A 26 43.99 4.71 1.20
C ILE A 26 43.40 6.12 1.07
N LYS A 27 44.24 7.13 0.92
CA LYS A 27 43.80 8.53 0.71
C LYS A 27 43.07 8.71 -0.62
N ILE A 28 43.51 8.07 -1.68
CA ILE A 28 42.90 8.11 -3.01
C ILE A 28 41.47 7.51 -2.95
N PHE A 29 41.30 6.31 -2.38
CA PHE A 29 39.99 5.69 -2.24
C PHE A 29 39.07 6.47 -1.29
N LYS A 30 39.58 6.98 -0.16
CA LYS A 30 38.82 7.87 0.73
C LYS A 30 38.40 9.19 0.07
N ALA A 31 39.13 9.65 -0.94
CA ALA A 31 38.76 10.80 -1.75
C ALA A 31 37.68 10.47 -2.79
N GLY A 32 37.21 9.22 -2.87
CA GLY A 32 36.14 8.78 -3.76
C GLY A 32 36.61 8.37 -5.16
N ALA A 33 37.89 8.06 -5.34
CA ALA A 33 38.37 7.47 -6.58
C ALA A 33 37.81 6.06 -6.79
N MET A 34 37.49 5.72 -8.02
CA MET A 34 37.05 4.37 -8.38
C MET A 34 38.24 3.42 -8.56
N ASP A 35 39.37 3.94 -9.02
CA ASP A 35 40.65 3.20 -9.13
C ASP A 35 41.84 4.18 -9.12
N TYR A 36 43.05 3.62 -9.02
CA TYR A 36 44.27 4.36 -9.22
C TYR A 36 45.26 3.54 -10.08
N ILE A 37 46.16 4.22 -10.77
CA ILE A 37 47.19 3.62 -11.62
C ILE A 37 48.55 4.23 -11.27
N GLN A 38 49.49 3.36 -10.90
CA GLN A 38 50.84 3.76 -10.49
C GLN A 38 51.77 3.91 -11.72
N LYS A 39 52.56 4.94 -11.70
CA LYS A 39 53.64 5.18 -12.70
C LYS A 39 54.95 4.45 -12.25
N PRO A 40 55.73 3.85 -13.18
CA PRO A 40 55.49 3.74 -14.63
C PRO A 40 54.46 2.67 -14.95
N PHE A 41 53.60 2.86 -15.98
CA PHE A 41 52.58 1.95 -16.41
C PHE A 41 52.71 1.53 -17.87
N LEU A 42 52.21 0.36 -18.20
CA LEU A 42 52.03 -0.09 -19.58
C LEU A 42 50.67 0.42 -20.11
N ALA A 43 50.66 1.02 -21.26
CA ALA A 43 49.46 1.60 -21.86
C ALA A 43 48.34 0.56 -22.01
N GLU A 44 48.68 -0.68 -22.36
CA GLU A 44 47.73 -1.78 -22.50
C GLU A 44 47.00 -2.11 -21.20
N VAL A 45 47.72 -2.14 -20.07
CA VAL A 45 47.14 -2.38 -18.74
C VAL A 45 46.17 -1.25 -18.36
N VAL A 46 46.56 0.00 -18.65
CA VAL A 46 45.72 1.19 -18.41
C VAL A 46 44.43 1.08 -19.20
N LEU A 47 44.51 0.77 -20.49
CA LEU A 47 43.34 0.65 -21.37
C LEU A 47 42.40 -0.47 -20.90
N GLN A 48 42.93 -1.63 -20.50
CA GLN A 48 42.11 -2.72 -19.94
C GLN A 48 41.39 -2.34 -18.62
N ARG A 49 42.10 -1.65 -17.71
CA ARG A 49 41.48 -1.19 -16.44
C ARG A 49 40.39 -0.16 -16.71
N ILE A 50 40.65 0.84 -17.51
CA ILE A 50 39.65 1.85 -17.88
C ILE A 50 38.46 1.20 -18.59
N GLY A 51 38.68 0.26 -19.50
CA GLY A 51 37.64 -0.48 -20.20
C GLY A 51 36.69 -1.18 -19.20
N ARG A 52 37.24 -1.94 -18.23
CA ARG A 52 36.44 -2.60 -17.18
C ARG A 52 35.68 -1.62 -16.29
N LEU A 53 36.31 -0.50 -15.92
CA LEU A 53 35.64 0.52 -15.10
C LEU A 53 34.47 1.16 -15.83
N LEU A 54 34.64 1.44 -17.15
CA LEU A 54 33.57 1.94 -17.98
C LEU A 54 32.42 0.95 -18.14
N GLU A 55 32.73 -0.33 -18.34
CA GLU A 55 31.71 -1.40 -18.39
C GLU A 55 30.92 -1.47 -17.08
N LEU A 56 31.59 -1.48 -15.93
CA LEU A 56 30.94 -1.49 -14.61
C LEU A 56 30.08 -0.25 -14.40
N TYR A 57 30.60 0.93 -14.75
CA TYR A 57 29.84 2.17 -14.65
C TYR A 57 28.59 2.16 -15.53
N HIS A 58 28.70 1.72 -16.78
CA HIS A 58 27.56 1.61 -17.68
C HIS A 58 26.53 0.60 -17.18
N LEU A 59 26.99 -0.56 -16.68
CA LEU A 59 26.11 -1.57 -16.11
C LEU A 59 25.40 -1.04 -14.86
N GLN A 60 26.12 -0.39 -13.96
CA GLN A 60 25.53 0.20 -12.76
C GLN A 60 24.47 1.25 -13.12
N LYS A 61 24.77 2.13 -14.06
CA LYS A 61 23.83 3.16 -14.52
C LYS A 61 22.58 2.55 -15.17
N PHE A 62 22.78 1.53 -16.01
CA PHE A 62 21.67 0.79 -16.62
C PHE A 62 20.80 0.12 -15.56
N LEU A 63 21.40 -0.58 -14.58
CA LEU A 63 20.65 -1.24 -13.50
C LEU A 63 19.87 -0.23 -12.65
N GLN A 64 20.47 0.94 -12.35
CA GLN A 64 19.77 1.99 -11.60
C GLN A 64 18.53 2.48 -12.37
N GLN A 65 18.68 2.75 -13.67
CA GLN A 65 17.55 3.17 -14.51
C GLN A 65 16.44 2.10 -14.57
N GLU A 66 16.82 0.81 -14.68
CA GLU A 66 15.85 -0.30 -14.66
C GLU A 66 15.13 -0.42 -13.30
N VAL A 67 15.86 -0.26 -12.19
CA VAL A 67 15.26 -0.25 -10.84
C VAL A 67 14.25 0.90 -10.71
N ASP A 68 14.62 2.10 -11.13
CA ASP A 68 13.75 3.28 -11.05
C ASP A 68 12.50 3.07 -11.91
N ARG A 69 12.65 2.58 -13.13
CA ARG A 69 11.55 2.26 -14.04
C ARG A 69 10.61 1.20 -13.44
N LYS A 70 11.18 0.11 -12.92
CA LYS A 70 10.39 -0.97 -12.29
C LYS A 70 9.68 -0.52 -11.03
N THR A 71 10.32 0.34 -10.24
CA THR A 71 9.71 0.93 -9.05
C THR A 71 8.52 1.81 -9.42
N GLN A 72 8.65 2.60 -10.47
CA GLN A 72 7.54 3.42 -10.96
C GLN A 72 6.38 2.56 -11.47
N GLU A 73 6.65 1.56 -12.32
CA GLU A 73 5.62 0.62 -12.83
C GLU A 73 4.88 -0.08 -11.68
N LEU A 74 5.62 -0.55 -10.66
CA LEU A 74 5.04 -1.19 -9.48
C LEU A 74 4.14 -0.24 -8.70
N ASN A 75 4.60 0.99 -8.45
CA ASN A 75 3.81 2.00 -7.75
C ASN A 75 2.52 2.35 -8.51
N GLU A 76 2.58 2.48 -9.83
CA GLU A 76 1.40 2.73 -10.66
C GLU A 76 0.41 1.54 -10.62
N SER A 77 0.93 0.31 -10.72
CA SER A 77 0.12 -0.91 -10.60
C SER A 77 -0.56 -1.01 -9.24
N ASN A 78 0.18 -0.79 -8.15
CA ASN A 78 -0.38 -0.80 -6.79
C ASN A 78 -1.48 0.25 -6.61
N ARG A 79 -1.29 1.47 -7.11
CA ARG A 79 -2.31 2.52 -7.08
C ARG A 79 -3.55 2.13 -7.88
N ARG A 80 -3.37 1.46 -9.02
CA ARG A 80 -4.49 0.98 -9.84
C ARG A 80 -5.27 -0.12 -9.13
N ILE A 81 -4.60 -1.10 -8.54
CA ILE A 81 -5.20 -2.19 -7.77
C ILE A 81 -6.00 -1.61 -6.60
N LYS A 82 -5.40 -0.69 -5.83
CA LYS A 82 -6.07 -0.05 -4.70
C LYS A 82 -7.35 0.69 -5.12
N ARG A 83 -7.29 1.47 -6.20
CA ARG A 83 -8.48 2.16 -6.73
C ARG A 83 -9.57 1.17 -7.16
N LEU A 84 -9.18 0.10 -7.88
CA LEU A 84 -10.14 -0.92 -8.33
C LEU A 84 -10.78 -1.64 -7.14
N SER A 85 -10.00 -2.04 -6.14
CA SER A 85 -10.52 -2.67 -4.92
C SER A 85 -11.55 -1.78 -4.21
N THR A 86 -11.24 -0.49 -4.04
CA THR A 86 -12.18 0.47 -3.45
C THR A 86 -13.47 0.59 -4.29
N GLN A 87 -13.36 0.68 -5.62
CA GLN A 87 -14.53 0.76 -6.50
C GLN A 87 -15.40 -0.50 -6.43
N VAL A 88 -14.80 -1.68 -6.35
CA VAL A 88 -15.53 -2.95 -6.19
C VAL A 88 -16.28 -2.97 -4.86
N MET A 89 -15.62 -2.60 -3.76
CA MET A 89 -16.27 -2.54 -2.45
C MET A 89 -17.42 -1.52 -2.41
N MET A 90 -17.23 -0.33 -3.00
CA MET A 90 -18.31 0.66 -3.13
C MET A 90 -19.47 0.15 -3.98
N SER A 91 -19.21 -0.61 -5.03
CA SER A 91 -20.25 -1.20 -5.88
C SER A 91 -21.04 -2.28 -5.12
N LEU A 92 -20.35 -3.10 -4.32
CA LEU A 92 -21.00 -4.09 -3.44
C LEU A 92 -21.88 -3.41 -2.39
N ALA A 93 -21.36 -2.40 -1.70
CA ALA A 93 -22.14 -1.61 -0.73
C ALA A 93 -23.37 -0.97 -1.38
N SER A 94 -23.21 -0.39 -2.57
CA SER A 94 -24.33 0.19 -3.31
C SER A 94 -25.38 -0.85 -3.72
N ALA A 95 -24.95 -2.07 -4.05
CA ALA A 95 -25.87 -3.16 -4.39
C ALA A 95 -26.67 -3.62 -3.16
N ILE A 96 -26.06 -3.62 -1.97
CA ILE A 96 -26.73 -3.92 -0.71
C ILE A 96 -27.70 -2.78 -0.33
N ASP A 97 -27.23 -1.53 -0.38
CA ASP A 97 -28.07 -0.35 -0.15
C ASP A 97 -29.29 -0.31 -1.08
N ALA A 98 -29.16 -0.78 -2.34
CA ALA A 98 -30.26 -0.82 -3.29
C ALA A 98 -31.33 -1.88 -2.94
N LYS A 99 -31.00 -2.89 -2.12
CA LYS A 99 -31.94 -3.89 -1.64
C LYS A 99 -32.88 -3.35 -0.55
N ASP A 100 -32.43 -2.32 0.16
CA ASP A 100 -33.15 -1.68 1.27
C ASP A 100 -33.55 -0.25 0.83
N ALA A 101 -34.83 -0.03 0.61
CA ALA A 101 -35.36 1.23 0.09
C ALA A 101 -35.03 2.45 0.99
N TYR A 102 -34.70 2.23 2.25
CA TYR A 102 -34.41 3.27 3.25
C TYR A 102 -32.93 3.61 3.36
N THR A 103 -32.03 2.82 2.78
CA THR A 103 -30.57 2.91 3.04
C THR A 103 -29.73 3.47 1.89
N LYS A 104 -30.35 4.11 0.89
CA LYS A 104 -29.60 4.71 -0.23
C LYS A 104 -28.43 5.59 0.26
N GLY A 105 -27.20 5.18 -0.06
CA GLY A 105 -25.96 5.86 0.34
C GLY A 105 -25.68 5.79 1.85
N HIS A 106 -26.35 4.92 2.59
CA HIS A 106 -26.13 4.71 4.03
C HIS A 106 -24.71 4.21 4.30
N SER A 107 -24.29 3.17 3.62
CA SER A 107 -23.00 2.54 3.82
C SER A 107 -21.83 3.51 3.64
N VAL A 108 -21.92 4.39 2.62
CA VAL A 108 -20.89 5.43 2.39
C VAL A 108 -20.88 6.44 3.52
N ARG A 109 -22.05 6.94 3.96
CA ARG A 109 -22.11 7.89 5.09
C ARG A 109 -21.58 7.30 6.39
N VAL A 110 -21.92 6.04 6.69
CA VAL A 110 -21.38 5.34 7.88
C VAL A 110 -19.85 5.25 7.79
N ALA A 111 -19.31 4.85 6.65
CA ALA A 111 -17.85 4.80 6.43
C ALA A 111 -17.18 6.16 6.64
N GLU A 112 -17.72 7.23 6.05
CA GLU A 112 -17.18 8.60 6.17
C GLU A 112 -17.21 9.11 7.61
N TYR A 113 -18.32 8.93 8.33
CA TYR A 113 -18.43 9.35 9.73
C TYR A 113 -17.51 8.55 10.65
N SER A 114 -17.39 7.23 10.42
CA SER A 114 -16.47 6.38 11.18
C SER A 114 -15.00 6.80 10.97
N CYS A 115 -14.61 7.15 9.74
CA CYS A 115 -13.28 7.69 9.45
C CYS A 115 -13.02 9.03 10.14
N GLU A 116 -13.99 9.93 10.15
CA GLU A 116 -13.85 11.23 10.83
C GLU A 116 -13.70 11.04 12.35
N LEU A 117 -14.47 10.13 12.95
CA LEU A 117 -14.32 9.77 14.34
C LEU A 117 -12.95 9.18 14.64
N ALA A 118 -12.49 8.24 13.81
CA ALA A 118 -11.18 7.61 13.95
C ALA A 118 -10.02 8.64 13.87
N ARG A 119 -10.10 9.64 12.97
CA ARG A 119 -9.12 10.73 12.90
C ARG A 119 -9.07 11.52 14.18
N ARG A 120 -10.22 11.88 14.74
CA ARG A 120 -10.30 12.61 16.03
C ARG A 120 -9.78 11.79 17.20
N MET A 121 -9.86 10.46 17.12
CA MET A 121 -9.27 9.55 18.10
C MET A 121 -7.77 9.32 17.91
N GLY A 122 -7.13 9.98 16.91
CA GLY A 122 -5.69 9.86 16.67
C GLY A 122 -5.26 8.57 15.97
N LYS A 123 -6.18 7.90 15.27
CA LYS A 123 -5.86 6.69 14.50
C LYS A 123 -4.95 7.00 13.32
N ASN A 124 -4.06 6.08 12.97
CA ASN A 124 -3.15 6.22 11.83
C ASN A 124 -3.89 6.04 10.49
N SER A 125 -3.20 6.37 9.38
CA SER A 125 -3.81 6.34 8.04
C SER A 125 -4.29 4.95 7.61
N GLN A 126 -3.59 3.89 8.01
CA GLN A 126 -3.99 2.52 7.70
C GLN A 126 -5.25 2.13 8.49
N GLU A 127 -5.29 2.38 9.79
CA GLU A 127 -6.46 2.13 10.63
C GLU A 127 -7.70 2.88 10.13
N ILE A 128 -7.53 4.14 9.66
CA ILE A 128 -8.64 4.93 9.10
C ILE A 128 -9.13 4.31 7.79
N GLU A 129 -8.24 3.81 6.95
CA GLU A 129 -8.62 3.12 5.72
C GLU A 129 -9.36 1.81 6.01
N ASP A 130 -8.88 1.03 6.97
CA ASP A 130 -9.52 -0.22 7.38
C ASP A 130 -10.93 0.05 7.93
N ILE A 131 -11.09 1.07 8.76
CA ILE A 131 -12.38 1.53 9.28
C ILE A 131 -13.31 1.97 8.14
N TYR A 132 -12.79 2.59 7.09
CA TYR A 132 -13.58 2.94 5.91
C TYR A 132 -14.22 1.71 5.27
N TYR A 133 -13.44 0.66 5.03
CA TYR A 133 -13.95 -0.57 4.42
C TYR A 133 -14.89 -1.34 5.35
N ILE A 134 -14.60 -1.36 6.65
CA ILE A 134 -15.50 -1.94 7.67
C ILE A 134 -16.87 -1.23 7.63
N GLY A 135 -16.86 0.11 7.69
CA GLY A 135 -18.10 0.89 7.64
C GLY A 135 -18.86 0.74 6.31
N LEU A 136 -18.12 0.59 5.21
CA LEU A 136 -18.72 0.43 3.89
C LEU A 136 -19.44 -0.93 3.72
N LEU A 137 -18.92 -1.99 4.32
CA LEU A 137 -19.42 -3.36 4.16
C LEU A 137 -20.10 -3.94 5.41
N HIS A 138 -20.34 -3.13 6.45
CA HIS A 138 -20.95 -3.61 7.71
C HIS A 138 -22.27 -4.35 7.49
N ASP A 139 -23.06 -3.91 6.55
CA ASP A 139 -24.40 -4.41 6.22
C ASP A 139 -24.43 -5.47 5.10
N ILE A 140 -23.26 -5.97 4.64
CA ILE A 140 -23.18 -6.92 3.51
C ILE A 140 -24.06 -8.15 3.70
N GLY A 141 -24.26 -8.59 4.93
CA GLY A 141 -25.09 -9.75 5.26
C GLY A 141 -26.57 -9.58 4.97
N LYS A 142 -27.06 -8.35 4.72
CA LYS A 142 -28.43 -8.12 4.24
C LYS A 142 -28.72 -8.82 2.90
N ILE A 143 -27.68 -9.25 2.18
CA ILE A 143 -27.84 -10.06 0.97
C ILE A 143 -28.62 -11.36 1.26
N GLY A 144 -28.40 -11.96 2.45
CA GLY A 144 -29.09 -13.17 2.88
C GLY A 144 -30.51 -12.96 3.39
N ILE A 145 -30.93 -11.72 3.64
CA ILE A 145 -32.25 -11.43 4.20
C ILE A 145 -33.30 -11.27 3.07
N PRO A 146 -34.50 -11.89 3.17
CA PRO A 146 -35.54 -11.70 2.17
C PRO A 146 -35.95 -10.24 2.01
N THR A 147 -36.01 -9.75 0.76
CA THR A 147 -36.37 -8.35 0.44
C THR A 147 -37.73 -7.96 0.99
N ALA A 148 -38.68 -8.90 1.02
CA ALA A 148 -40.01 -8.68 1.57
C ALA A 148 -39.99 -8.34 3.08
N ILE A 149 -39.01 -8.85 3.83
CA ILE A 149 -38.83 -8.55 5.26
C ILE A 149 -38.14 -7.18 5.41
N ILE A 150 -37.06 -6.94 4.65
CA ILE A 150 -36.33 -5.67 4.74
C ILE A 150 -37.25 -4.47 4.41
N ASN A 151 -38.07 -4.60 3.37
CA ASN A 151 -38.94 -3.51 2.88
C ASN A 151 -40.38 -3.64 3.33
N LYS A 152 -40.66 -4.41 4.41
CA LYS A 152 -42.01 -4.58 4.90
C LYS A 152 -42.61 -3.25 5.38
N PRO A 153 -43.72 -2.81 4.84
CA PRO A 153 -44.40 -1.64 5.38
C PRO A 153 -45.00 -1.95 6.76
N GLY A 154 -44.56 -1.26 7.81
CA GLY A 154 -45.06 -1.40 9.16
C GLY A 154 -44.13 -2.17 10.09
N LYS A 155 -44.69 -2.67 11.22
CA LYS A 155 -43.91 -3.38 12.25
C LYS A 155 -43.61 -4.81 11.81
N LEU A 156 -42.39 -5.25 12.10
CA LEU A 156 -41.96 -6.64 11.95
C LEU A 156 -42.58 -7.50 13.04
N THR A 157 -42.86 -8.77 12.75
CA THR A 157 -43.10 -9.77 13.78
C THR A 157 -41.79 -10.14 14.49
N GLU A 158 -41.88 -10.85 15.62
CA GLU A 158 -40.69 -11.32 16.33
C GLU A 158 -39.83 -12.26 15.47
N GLU A 159 -40.47 -13.11 14.66
CA GLU A 159 -39.82 -14.04 13.74
C GLU A 159 -39.11 -13.28 12.60
N GLU A 160 -39.78 -12.29 12.01
CA GLU A 160 -39.20 -11.46 10.98
C GLU A 160 -38.00 -10.62 11.51
N TYR A 161 -38.13 -10.10 12.73
CA TYR A 161 -37.06 -9.38 13.39
C TYR A 161 -35.87 -10.30 13.70
N ALA A 162 -36.12 -11.55 14.10
CA ALA A 162 -35.08 -12.55 14.29
C ALA A 162 -34.32 -12.83 12.99
N VAL A 163 -35.03 -12.88 11.85
CA VAL A 163 -34.39 -13.01 10.53
C VAL A 163 -33.48 -11.79 10.24
N ILE A 164 -33.95 -10.57 10.49
CA ILE A 164 -33.08 -9.38 10.28
C ILE A 164 -31.85 -9.45 11.18
N LYS A 165 -31.98 -9.85 12.43
CA LYS A 165 -30.84 -9.97 13.37
C LYS A 165 -29.79 -11.00 12.95
N SER A 166 -30.03 -11.82 11.93
CA SER A 166 -29.03 -12.75 11.42
C SER A 166 -28.03 -12.10 10.44
N HIS A 167 -28.31 -10.89 9.88
CA HIS A 167 -27.43 -10.30 8.90
C HIS A 167 -26.00 -10.01 9.39
N PRO A 168 -25.73 -9.66 10.68
CA PRO A 168 -24.36 -9.48 11.14
C PRO A 168 -23.54 -10.78 11.06
N THR A 169 -24.16 -11.91 11.46
CA THR A 169 -23.53 -13.22 11.36
C THR A 169 -23.27 -13.62 9.92
N ILE A 170 -24.26 -13.45 9.03
CA ILE A 170 -24.11 -13.70 7.59
C ILE A 170 -23.01 -12.79 6.99
N GLY A 171 -22.98 -11.53 7.40
CA GLY A 171 -21.94 -10.58 6.97
C GLY A 171 -20.55 -11.01 7.41
N ALA A 172 -20.40 -11.44 8.65
CA ALA A 172 -19.12 -11.95 9.17
C ALA A 172 -18.67 -13.21 8.43
N GLU A 173 -19.57 -14.12 8.10
CA GLU A 173 -19.25 -15.33 7.30
C GLU A 173 -18.78 -14.97 5.89
N ILE A 174 -19.47 -14.04 5.21
CA ILE A 174 -19.09 -13.57 3.86
C ILE A 174 -17.70 -12.93 3.88
N LEU A 175 -17.43 -12.05 4.86
CA LEU A 175 -16.20 -11.28 4.95
C LEU A 175 -15.04 -12.04 5.60
N GLY A 176 -15.32 -13.15 6.28
CA GLY A 176 -14.31 -13.95 6.98
C GLY A 176 -13.24 -14.58 6.07
N ASN A 177 -13.48 -14.60 4.74
CA ASN A 177 -12.49 -15.05 3.76
C ASN A 177 -11.45 -13.97 3.37
N ILE A 178 -11.59 -12.74 3.88
CA ILE A 178 -10.69 -11.63 3.58
C ILE A 178 -9.56 -11.63 4.62
N SER A 179 -8.45 -12.31 4.32
CA SER A 179 -7.31 -12.43 5.22
C SER A 179 -6.53 -11.13 5.41
N GLU A 180 -6.51 -10.26 4.38
CA GLU A 180 -5.74 -9.00 4.39
C GLU A 180 -6.37 -7.91 5.28
N LEU A 181 -7.64 -8.08 5.66
CA LEU A 181 -8.38 -7.16 6.53
C LEU A 181 -9.24 -7.97 7.53
N PRO A 182 -8.64 -8.63 8.52
CA PRO A 182 -9.36 -9.55 9.42
C PRO A 182 -10.46 -8.87 10.25
N ASP A 183 -10.27 -7.59 10.60
CA ASP A 183 -11.24 -6.84 11.40
C ASP A 183 -12.53 -6.50 10.64
N ILE A 184 -12.57 -6.70 9.32
CA ILE A 184 -13.77 -6.42 8.52
C ILE A 184 -14.93 -7.36 8.89
N SER A 185 -14.62 -8.64 9.16
CA SER A 185 -15.62 -9.60 9.61
C SER A 185 -16.09 -9.30 11.04
N ILE A 186 -15.20 -8.86 11.91
CA ILE A 186 -15.51 -8.42 13.27
C ILE A 186 -16.45 -7.22 13.25
N GLY A 187 -16.13 -6.21 12.41
CA GLY A 187 -16.98 -5.03 12.25
C GLY A 187 -18.38 -5.37 11.74
N ALA A 188 -18.49 -6.26 10.75
CA ALA A 188 -19.77 -6.72 10.25
C ALA A 188 -20.55 -7.55 11.29
N HIS A 189 -19.87 -8.31 12.15
CA HIS A 189 -20.52 -9.13 13.17
C HIS A 189 -21.09 -8.31 14.31
N TRP A 190 -20.39 -7.25 14.73
CA TRP A 190 -20.67 -6.55 15.98
C TRP A 190 -21.18 -5.11 15.82
N HIS A 191 -21.53 -4.66 14.62
CA HIS A 191 -21.95 -3.27 14.39
C HIS A 191 -23.28 -2.90 15.05
N HIS A 192 -24.08 -3.88 15.45
CA HIS A 192 -25.28 -3.70 16.25
C HIS A 192 -25.09 -3.94 17.74
N GLU A 193 -23.86 -4.30 18.16
CA GLU A 193 -23.59 -4.47 19.58
C GLU A 193 -23.62 -3.12 20.30
N ARG A 194 -24.07 -3.15 21.55
CA ARG A 194 -24.15 -1.98 22.40
C ARG A 194 -23.08 -2.03 23.47
N TYR A 195 -22.69 -0.86 23.97
CA TYR A 195 -21.68 -0.75 25.03
C TYR A 195 -22.04 -1.55 26.30
N ASP A 196 -23.35 -1.71 26.59
CA ASP A 196 -23.87 -2.48 27.73
C ASP A 196 -24.01 -4.01 27.44
N GLY A 197 -23.59 -4.47 26.25
CA GLY A 197 -23.67 -5.88 25.85
C GLY A 197 -25.10 -6.38 25.60
N GLN A 198 -26.07 -5.48 25.37
CA GLN A 198 -27.47 -5.81 25.10
C GLN A 198 -27.84 -5.58 23.62
N GLY A 199 -26.86 -5.57 22.74
CA GLY A 199 -27.04 -5.53 21.30
C GLY A 199 -27.36 -6.90 20.70
N TYR A 200 -27.07 -7.09 19.41
CA TYR A 200 -27.21 -8.37 18.69
C TYR A 200 -26.21 -8.46 17.54
#